data_56a284fbfb3e430943cc16ea908af416
#
_entry.id   56a284fbfb3e430943cc16ea908af416
#
_cell.length_a   1.000
_cell.length_b   1.000
_cell.length_c   1.000
_cell.angle_alpha   90.00
_cell.angle_beta   90.00
_cell.angle_gamma   90.00
#
_symmetry.space_group_name_H-M   'P 1'
#
loop_
_entity.id
_entity.type
_entity.pdbx_description
1 polymer ?
#
loop_
_entity_poly.entity_id
_entity_poly.type
_entity_poly.pdbx_seq_one_letter_code
_entity_poly.pdbx_strand_id
1 'polypeptide(L)'
;MPAPFADAPSPLALLAVAAAYAWLAVASVVLAVIDARTHRLPNAWVLPGYPVLSGLFVIACLSGAPWSSLWRSVVGGVVLFAFYLLLRAAGGGMGGGDVKLAGVLGIALGWAGWSALAVGAFAGFVFGGLYGTILLATRRAGRRTAVAFGPWMLLGAWTGIVFGGQITDRVGL
;
A
#
# COMPACT_ATOMS: atom_id res chain seq x y z
N MET A 1 -14.20 -35.70 -12.54
CA MET A 1 -15.05 -34.89 -11.66
C MET A 1 -14.12 -34.15 -10.72
N PRO A 2 -13.98 -32.81 -10.75
CA PRO A 2 -13.27 -32.09 -9.72
C PRO A 2 -14.06 -32.18 -8.41
N ALA A 3 -13.35 -32.39 -7.30
CA ALA A 3 -13.95 -32.47 -5.98
C ALA A 3 -14.64 -31.15 -5.61
N PRO A 4 -15.92 -31.16 -5.17
CA PRO A 4 -16.69 -29.94 -4.93
C PRO A 4 -16.32 -29.17 -3.65
N PHE A 5 -15.20 -29.51 -2.98
CA PHE A 5 -14.77 -28.92 -1.70
C PHE A 5 -13.31 -28.47 -1.68
N ALA A 6 -12.67 -28.34 -2.85
CA ALA A 6 -11.43 -27.62 -2.92
C ALA A 6 -11.77 -26.13 -2.85
N ASP A 7 -11.23 -25.41 -1.84
CA ASP A 7 -10.80 -24.03 -1.92
C ASP A 7 -11.48 -22.96 -1.08
N ALA A 8 -12.12 -23.30 0.03
CA ALA A 8 -12.26 -22.30 1.07
C ALA A 8 -10.91 -22.19 1.83
N PRO A 9 -10.31 -20.98 1.92
CA PRO A 9 -9.07 -20.82 2.67
C PRO A 9 -9.27 -21.27 4.12
N SER A 10 -8.29 -21.99 4.66
CA SER A 10 -8.37 -22.48 6.04
C SER A 10 -8.53 -21.33 7.04
N PRO A 11 -9.09 -21.57 8.23
CA PRO A 11 -9.15 -20.54 9.27
C PRO A 11 -7.79 -19.93 9.59
N LEU A 12 -6.72 -20.72 9.50
CA LEU A 12 -5.35 -20.24 9.69
C LEU A 12 -4.91 -19.28 8.58
N ALA A 13 -5.27 -19.55 7.32
CA ALA A 13 -5.00 -18.64 6.21
C ALA A 13 -5.70 -17.29 6.41
N LEU A 14 -6.98 -17.32 6.82
CA LEU A 14 -7.73 -16.09 7.11
C LEU A 14 -7.13 -15.29 8.27
N LEU A 15 -6.73 -15.98 9.34
CA LEU A 15 -6.08 -15.35 10.48
C LEU A 15 -4.73 -14.72 10.10
N ALA A 16 -3.93 -15.38 9.27
CA ALA A 16 -2.65 -14.86 8.81
C ALA A 16 -2.84 -13.57 7.97
N VAL A 17 -3.81 -13.58 7.06
CA VAL A 17 -4.14 -12.39 6.26
C VAL A 17 -4.68 -11.27 7.14
N ALA A 18 -5.58 -11.58 8.08
CA ALA A 18 -6.11 -10.60 9.02
C ALA A 18 -5.00 -9.98 9.88
N ALA A 19 -4.05 -10.78 10.37
CA ALA A 19 -2.90 -10.31 11.13
C ALA A 19 -1.99 -9.39 10.30
N ALA A 20 -1.79 -9.71 9.01
CA ALA A 20 -1.02 -8.86 8.09
C ALA A 20 -1.64 -7.46 7.94
N TYR A 21 -2.95 -7.41 7.68
CA TYR A 21 -3.65 -6.13 7.54
C TYR A 21 -3.83 -5.40 8.87
N ALA A 22 -3.99 -6.12 10.00
CA ALA A 22 -4.02 -5.51 11.33
C ALA A 22 -2.67 -4.83 11.66
N TRP A 23 -1.56 -5.52 11.37
CA TRP A 23 -0.23 -4.92 11.51
C TRP A 23 -0.08 -3.67 10.61
N LEU A 24 -0.51 -3.77 9.34
CA LEU A 24 -0.48 -2.64 8.42
C LEU A 24 -1.34 -1.47 8.93
N ALA A 25 -2.50 -1.72 9.52
CA ALA A 25 -3.36 -0.68 10.08
C ALA A 25 -2.66 0.06 11.23
N VAL A 26 -2.06 -0.67 12.17
CA VAL A 26 -1.28 -0.06 13.26
C VAL A 26 -0.11 0.75 12.72
N ALA A 27 0.68 0.16 11.81
CA ALA A 27 1.81 0.84 11.19
C ALA A 27 1.36 2.10 10.42
N SER A 28 0.21 2.06 9.74
CA SER A 28 -0.35 3.19 9.01
C SER A 28 -0.65 4.37 9.93
N VAL A 29 -1.29 4.13 11.06
CA VAL A 29 -1.58 5.19 12.04
C VAL A 29 -0.29 5.82 12.56
N VAL A 30 0.66 4.98 12.98
CA VAL A 30 1.94 5.44 13.53
C VAL A 30 2.73 6.24 12.49
N LEU A 31 2.87 5.69 11.28
CA LEU A 31 3.61 6.35 10.20
C LEU A 31 2.95 7.64 9.75
N ALA A 32 1.61 7.67 9.63
CA ALA A 32 0.88 8.89 9.26
C ALA A 32 1.10 10.02 10.29
N VAL A 33 1.04 9.70 11.59
CA VAL A 33 1.27 10.68 12.67
C VAL A 33 2.71 11.17 12.68
N ILE A 34 3.69 10.26 12.52
CA ILE A 34 5.11 10.65 12.52
C ILE A 34 5.41 11.51 11.29
N ASP A 35 4.97 11.08 10.10
CA ASP A 35 5.25 11.80 8.87
C ASP A 35 4.56 13.18 8.83
N ALA A 36 3.33 13.28 9.30
CA ALA A 36 2.62 14.57 9.41
C ALA A 36 3.33 15.56 10.33
N ARG A 37 4.08 15.09 11.35
CA ARG A 37 4.79 15.94 12.32
C ARG A 37 6.23 16.21 11.94
N THR A 38 6.92 15.26 11.35
CA THR A 38 8.37 15.29 11.15
C THR A 38 8.81 15.31 9.70
N HIS A 39 7.88 15.07 8.76
CA HIS A 39 8.15 14.87 7.32
C HIS A 39 9.21 13.78 7.10
N ARG A 40 9.19 12.73 7.94
CA ARG A 40 10.14 11.62 7.89
C ARG A 40 9.41 10.31 8.19
N LEU A 41 9.69 9.31 7.37
CA LEU A 41 9.23 7.93 7.58
C LEU A 41 10.38 7.11 8.19
N PRO A 42 10.29 6.75 9.49
CA PRO A 42 11.36 6.03 10.18
C PRO A 42 11.48 4.60 9.66
N ASN A 43 12.71 4.18 9.36
CA ASN A 43 13.00 2.81 8.90
C ASN A 43 12.54 1.75 9.90
N ALA A 44 12.53 2.07 11.19
CA ALA A 44 12.10 1.14 12.25
C ALA A 44 10.64 0.69 12.11
N TRP A 45 9.80 1.46 11.44
CA TRP A 45 8.39 1.13 11.18
C TRP A 45 8.12 0.70 9.74
N VAL A 46 8.90 1.24 8.78
CA VAL A 46 8.71 0.89 7.36
C VAL A 46 9.33 -0.47 7.01
N LEU A 47 10.60 -0.68 7.41
CA LEU A 47 11.32 -1.89 6.99
C LEU A 47 10.74 -3.19 7.54
N PRO A 48 10.24 -3.28 8.79
CA PRO A 48 9.57 -4.49 9.28
C PRO A 48 8.34 -4.88 8.47
N GLY A 49 7.71 -3.94 7.75
CA GLY A 49 6.58 -4.23 6.87
C GLY A 49 6.88 -5.27 5.80
N TYR A 50 8.09 -5.28 5.27
CA TYR A 50 8.50 -6.27 4.27
C TYR A 50 8.44 -7.70 4.81
N PRO A 51 9.21 -8.09 5.84
CA PRO A 51 9.19 -9.45 6.35
C PRO A 51 7.88 -9.82 7.02
N VAL A 52 7.20 -8.89 7.70
CA VAL A 52 5.93 -9.19 8.39
C VAL A 52 4.84 -9.53 7.37
N LEU A 53 4.60 -8.67 6.39
CA LEU A 53 3.56 -8.93 5.38
C LEU A 53 3.92 -10.16 4.54
N SER A 54 5.15 -10.25 4.04
CA SER A 54 5.55 -11.39 3.21
C SER A 54 5.50 -12.70 3.98
N GLY A 55 5.97 -12.73 5.24
CA GLY A 55 5.92 -13.92 6.08
C GLY A 55 4.50 -14.38 6.37
N LEU A 56 3.59 -13.46 6.73
CA LEU A 56 2.20 -13.80 7.00
C LEU A 56 1.46 -14.25 5.72
N PHE A 57 1.76 -13.66 4.57
CA PHE A 57 1.19 -14.10 3.30
C PHE A 57 1.73 -15.47 2.84
N VAL A 58 2.99 -15.78 3.13
CA VAL A 58 3.54 -17.14 2.93
C VAL A 58 2.82 -18.14 3.83
N ILE A 59 2.62 -17.83 5.12
CA ILE A 59 1.86 -18.67 6.04
C ILE A 59 0.43 -18.88 5.52
N ALA A 60 -0.21 -17.84 5.00
CA ALA A 60 -1.53 -17.96 4.40
C ALA A 60 -1.54 -18.93 3.20
N CYS A 61 -0.54 -18.83 2.30
CA CYS A 61 -0.43 -19.73 1.15
C CYS A 61 -0.17 -21.18 1.56
N LEU A 62 0.71 -21.41 2.54
CA LEU A 62 0.95 -22.74 3.10
C LEU A 62 -0.28 -23.32 3.79
N SER A 63 -1.23 -22.47 4.17
CA SER A 63 -2.49 -22.83 4.83
C SER A 63 -3.70 -22.84 3.88
N GLY A 64 -3.46 -22.82 2.54
CA GLY A 64 -4.51 -22.99 1.54
C GLY A 64 -4.92 -21.71 0.78
N ALA A 65 -4.30 -20.56 1.03
CA ALA A 65 -4.51 -19.39 0.18
C ALA A 65 -3.80 -19.56 -1.18
N PRO A 66 -4.33 -18.95 -2.26
CA PRO A 66 -3.78 -19.15 -3.59
C PRO A 66 -2.39 -18.49 -3.74
N TRP A 67 -1.42 -19.24 -4.24
CA TRP A 67 -0.06 -18.75 -4.51
C TRP A 67 -0.01 -17.60 -5.52
N SER A 68 -1.02 -17.50 -6.39
CA SER A 68 -1.19 -16.36 -7.30
C SER A 68 -1.31 -15.03 -6.55
N SER A 69 -1.90 -15.00 -5.34
CA SER A 69 -1.98 -13.81 -4.50
C SER A 69 -0.62 -13.39 -3.97
N LEU A 70 0.22 -14.35 -3.58
CA LEU A 70 1.60 -14.07 -3.17
C LEU A 70 2.43 -13.53 -4.34
N TRP A 71 2.28 -14.11 -5.52
CA TRP A 71 2.97 -13.61 -6.72
C TRP A 71 2.57 -12.17 -7.03
N ARG A 72 1.26 -11.85 -7.02
CA ARG A 72 0.78 -10.47 -7.19
C ARG A 72 1.32 -9.53 -6.12
N SER A 73 1.41 -10.00 -4.88
CA SER A 73 1.98 -9.26 -3.74
C SER A 73 3.43 -8.87 -4.00
N VAL A 74 4.26 -9.82 -4.43
CA VAL A 74 5.67 -9.56 -4.76
C VAL A 74 5.78 -8.59 -5.94
N VAL A 75 5.06 -8.83 -7.02
CA VAL A 75 5.07 -7.96 -8.20
C VAL A 75 4.58 -6.56 -7.84
N GLY A 76 3.48 -6.43 -7.08
CA GLY A 76 2.96 -5.16 -6.62
C GLY A 76 3.98 -4.37 -5.79
N GLY A 77 4.69 -5.06 -4.90
CA GLY A 77 5.78 -4.46 -4.11
C GLY A 77 6.91 -3.92 -4.97
N VAL A 78 7.37 -4.73 -5.92
CA VAL A 78 8.45 -4.34 -6.85
C VAL A 78 8.01 -3.20 -7.76
N VAL A 79 6.80 -3.27 -8.33
CA VAL A 79 6.29 -2.25 -9.25
C VAL A 79 6.14 -0.90 -8.55
N LEU A 80 5.50 -0.85 -7.38
CA LEU A 80 5.35 0.42 -6.67
C LEU A 80 6.69 0.95 -6.15
N PHE A 81 7.57 0.09 -5.62
CA PHE A 81 8.90 0.50 -5.21
C PHE A 81 9.67 1.12 -6.38
N ALA A 82 9.72 0.44 -7.52
CA ALA A 82 10.43 0.91 -8.71
C ALA A 82 9.82 2.20 -9.26
N PHE A 83 8.50 2.30 -9.32
CA PHE A 83 7.80 3.49 -9.77
C PHE A 83 8.13 4.72 -8.91
N TYR A 84 8.06 4.60 -7.58
CA TYR A 84 8.41 5.68 -6.67
C TYR A 84 9.91 5.99 -6.67
N LEU A 85 10.76 4.98 -6.88
CA LEU A 85 12.20 5.20 -7.07
C LEU A 85 12.49 6.01 -8.33
N LEU A 86 11.81 5.72 -9.44
CA LEU A 86 11.92 6.49 -10.69
C LEU A 86 11.43 7.93 -10.52
N LEU A 87 10.29 8.14 -9.83
CA LEU A 87 9.82 9.50 -9.51
C LEU A 87 10.84 10.29 -8.70
N ARG A 88 11.47 9.65 -7.72
CA ARG A 88 12.55 10.25 -6.94
C ARG A 88 13.75 10.59 -7.81
N ALA A 89 14.18 9.68 -8.67
CA ALA A 89 15.32 9.88 -9.57
C ALA A 89 15.08 11.01 -10.59
N ALA A 90 13.81 11.18 -11.02
CA ALA A 90 13.39 12.27 -11.92
C ALA A 90 13.32 13.64 -11.23
N GLY A 91 13.74 13.77 -9.97
CA GLY A 91 13.75 15.05 -9.26
C GLY A 91 12.41 15.49 -8.69
N GLY A 92 11.46 14.53 -8.51
CA GLY A 92 10.08 14.79 -8.05
C GLY A 92 9.95 15.20 -6.56
N GLY A 93 11.03 15.52 -5.85
CA GLY A 93 10.98 15.94 -4.45
C GLY A 93 10.57 14.84 -3.46
N MET A 94 10.50 13.59 -3.90
CA MET A 94 10.02 12.44 -3.12
C MET A 94 11.09 11.93 -2.15
N GLY A 95 10.69 11.70 -0.89
CA GLY A 95 11.57 11.19 0.15
C GLY A 95 11.98 9.73 -0.07
N GLY A 96 13.17 9.33 0.42
CA GLY A 96 13.59 7.93 0.39
C GLY A 96 12.72 7.02 1.26
N GLY A 97 12.03 7.59 2.25
CA GLY A 97 11.04 6.92 3.07
C GLY A 97 9.80 6.52 2.27
N ASP A 98 9.31 7.43 1.41
CA ASP A 98 8.13 7.19 0.57
C ASP A 98 8.36 6.04 -0.42
N VAL A 99 9.58 5.96 -1.01
CA VAL A 99 9.97 4.86 -1.89
C VAL A 99 9.89 3.50 -1.16
N LYS A 100 10.42 3.44 0.08
CA LYS A 100 10.36 2.22 0.89
C LYS A 100 8.92 1.89 1.29
N LEU A 101 8.15 2.89 1.71
CA LEU A 101 6.74 2.71 2.06
C LEU A 101 5.94 2.21 0.85
N ALA A 102 6.18 2.74 -0.35
CA ALA A 102 5.53 2.30 -1.58
C ALA A 102 5.70 0.80 -1.83
N GLY A 103 6.90 0.25 -1.58
CA GLY A 103 7.15 -1.19 -1.69
C GLY A 103 6.30 -2.00 -0.70
N VAL A 104 6.22 -1.57 0.57
CA VAL A 104 5.38 -2.23 1.59
C VAL A 104 3.91 -2.18 1.21
N LEU A 105 3.41 -1.02 0.77
CA LEU A 105 2.03 -0.87 0.34
C LEU A 105 1.73 -1.67 -0.93
N GLY A 106 2.70 -1.76 -1.85
CA GLY A 106 2.60 -2.59 -3.04
C GLY A 106 2.43 -4.07 -2.72
N ILE A 107 3.12 -4.57 -1.70
CA ILE A 107 2.95 -5.94 -1.19
C ILE A 107 1.51 -6.17 -0.71
N ALA A 108 0.99 -5.27 0.12
CA ALA A 108 -0.37 -5.39 0.66
C ALA A 108 -1.45 -5.24 -0.42
N LEU A 109 -1.31 -4.25 -1.31
CA LEU A 109 -2.24 -4.00 -2.41
C LEU A 109 -2.23 -5.14 -3.44
N GLY A 110 -1.04 -5.65 -3.79
CA GLY A 110 -0.90 -6.77 -4.71
C GLY A 110 -1.54 -8.06 -4.18
N TRP A 111 -1.49 -8.29 -2.86
CA TRP A 111 -2.24 -9.39 -2.24
C TRP A 111 -3.75 -9.21 -2.43
N ALA A 112 -4.29 -8.03 -2.18
CA ALA A 112 -5.71 -7.72 -2.35
C ALA A 112 -6.18 -7.86 -3.82
N GLY A 113 -5.31 -7.54 -4.80
CA GLY A 113 -5.62 -7.69 -6.22
C GLY A 113 -5.02 -6.59 -7.10
N TRP A 114 -5.07 -6.81 -8.41
CA TRP A 114 -4.59 -5.81 -9.38
C TRP A 114 -5.41 -4.52 -9.35
N SER A 115 -6.72 -4.64 -9.18
CA SER A 115 -7.63 -3.50 -9.01
C SER A 115 -7.30 -2.70 -7.75
N ALA A 116 -7.06 -3.37 -6.64
CA ALA A 116 -6.65 -2.73 -5.39
C ALA A 116 -5.32 -1.99 -5.56
N LEU A 117 -4.35 -2.59 -6.27
CA LEU A 117 -3.06 -1.98 -6.56
C LEU A 117 -3.22 -0.70 -7.39
N ALA A 118 -3.99 -0.76 -8.48
CA ALA A 118 -4.21 0.38 -9.37
C ALA A 118 -4.98 1.51 -8.66
N VAL A 119 -6.11 1.18 -8.03
CA VAL A 119 -6.94 2.15 -7.31
C VAL A 119 -6.19 2.77 -6.14
N GLY A 120 -5.49 1.94 -5.35
CA GLY A 120 -4.75 2.40 -4.18
C GLY A 120 -3.60 3.33 -4.53
N ALA A 121 -2.81 2.97 -5.55
CA ALA A 121 -1.74 3.82 -6.04
C ALA A 121 -2.27 5.15 -6.59
N PHE A 122 -3.29 5.11 -7.44
CA PHE A 122 -3.90 6.30 -8.03
C PHE A 122 -4.52 7.22 -6.96
N ALA A 123 -5.30 6.65 -6.03
CA ALA A 123 -5.94 7.40 -4.95
C ALA A 123 -4.92 8.14 -4.07
N GLY A 124 -3.77 7.52 -3.79
CA GLY A 124 -2.69 8.17 -3.04
C GLY A 124 -2.18 9.45 -3.73
N PHE A 125 -2.01 9.42 -5.05
CA PHE A 125 -1.63 10.60 -5.83
C PHE A 125 -2.74 11.65 -5.88
N VAL A 126 -4.00 11.24 -6.03
CA VAL A 126 -5.15 12.15 -6.04
C VAL A 126 -5.26 12.88 -4.71
N PHE A 127 -5.22 12.17 -3.59
CA PHE A 127 -5.31 12.76 -2.26
C PHE A 127 -4.11 13.67 -1.97
N GLY A 128 -2.89 13.22 -2.24
CA GLY A 128 -1.69 14.02 -2.03
C GLY A 128 -1.63 15.24 -2.94
N GLY A 129 -2.01 15.10 -4.20
CA GLY A 129 -2.08 16.20 -5.17
C GLY A 129 -3.15 17.23 -4.80
N LEU A 130 -4.34 16.79 -4.40
CA LEU A 130 -5.41 17.67 -3.93
C LEU A 130 -4.97 18.47 -2.70
N TYR A 131 -4.38 17.80 -1.72
CA TYR A 131 -3.85 18.48 -0.53
C TYR A 131 -2.76 19.50 -0.88
N GLY A 132 -1.79 19.13 -1.72
CA GLY A 132 -0.74 20.03 -2.19
C GLY A 132 -1.30 21.26 -2.92
N THR A 133 -2.32 21.06 -3.76
CA THR A 133 -3.01 22.14 -4.48
C THR A 133 -3.74 23.08 -3.51
N ILE A 134 -4.43 22.55 -2.50
CA ILE A 134 -5.09 23.36 -1.46
C ILE A 134 -4.08 24.20 -0.69
N LEU A 135 -2.94 23.62 -0.31
CA LEU A 135 -1.87 24.35 0.39
C LEU A 135 -1.31 25.51 -0.45
N LEU A 136 -1.11 25.29 -1.75
CA LEU A 136 -0.65 26.34 -2.67
C LEU A 136 -1.71 27.41 -2.85
N ALA A 137 -2.98 27.05 -3.05
CA ALA A 137 -4.08 28.00 -3.26
C ALA A 137 -4.33 28.88 -2.02
N THR A 138 -4.18 28.32 -0.83
CA THR A 138 -4.34 29.06 0.44
C THR A 138 -3.10 29.85 0.83
N ARG A 139 -2.05 29.86 0.02
CA ARG A 139 -0.76 30.52 0.29
C ARG A 139 -0.11 30.09 1.62
N ARG A 140 -0.54 28.98 2.18
CA ARG A 140 0.04 28.40 3.42
C ARG A 140 1.33 27.64 3.18
N ALA A 141 1.64 27.34 1.92
CA ALA A 141 2.89 26.72 1.51
C ALA A 141 3.45 27.42 0.26
N GLY A 142 4.78 27.55 0.18
CA GLY A 142 5.46 27.97 -1.03
C GLY A 142 5.79 26.74 -1.91
N ARG A 143 6.21 26.99 -3.16
CA ARG A 143 6.60 25.92 -4.12
C ARG A 143 7.72 24.98 -3.62
N ARG A 144 8.42 25.36 -2.54
CA ARG A 144 9.51 24.57 -1.92
C ARG A 144 9.12 23.95 -0.58
N THR A 145 7.86 24.08 -0.14
CA THR A 145 7.43 23.50 1.13
C THR A 145 7.33 21.99 0.96
N ALA A 146 8.08 21.24 1.77
CA ALA A 146 7.99 19.79 1.80
C ALA A 146 6.58 19.38 2.32
N VAL A 147 5.86 18.61 1.54
CA VAL A 147 4.57 18.05 1.92
C VAL A 147 4.80 16.62 2.38
N ALA A 148 4.31 16.27 3.57
CA ALA A 148 4.28 14.88 4.02
C ALA A 148 3.39 14.05 3.07
N PHE A 149 3.99 13.17 2.27
CA PHE A 149 3.27 12.39 1.28
C PHE A 149 2.78 11.04 1.84
N GLY A 150 3.45 10.52 2.89
CA GLY A 150 3.13 9.25 3.52
C GLY A 150 1.67 9.07 3.92
N PRO A 151 1.02 10.02 4.63
CA PRO A 151 -0.39 9.88 5.01
C PRO A 151 -1.33 9.66 3.82
N TRP A 152 -1.05 10.31 2.69
CA TRP A 152 -1.86 10.19 1.47
C TRP A 152 -1.65 8.87 0.76
N MET A 153 -0.41 8.35 0.77
CA MET A 153 -0.11 7.01 0.28
C MET A 153 -0.86 5.94 1.09
N LEU A 154 -0.85 6.07 2.42
CA LEU A 154 -1.54 5.15 3.33
C LEU A 154 -3.06 5.22 3.12
N LEU A 155 -3.64 6.41 3.03
CA LEU A 155 -5.07 6.59 2.77
C LEU A 155 -5.46 6.00 1.40
N GLY A 156 -4.65 6.24 0.37
CA GLY A 156 -4.85 5.65 -0.95
C GLY A 156 -4.79 4.13 -0.91
N ALA A 157 -3.82 3.56 -0.20
CA ALA A 157 -3.70 2.11 -0.06
C ALA A 157 -4.95 1.49 0.59
N TRP A 158 -5.45 2.06 1.68
CA TRP A 158 -6.68 1.60 2.31
C TRP A 158 -7.90 1.76 1.41
N THR A 159 -7.97 2.85 0.62
CA THR A 159 -9.01 3.01 -0.42
C THR A 159 -8.96 1.88 -1.44
N GLY A 160 -7.76 1.51 -1.93
CA GLY A 160 -7.59 0.39 -2.84
C GLY A 160 -7.98 -0.96 -2.24
N ILE A 161 -7.56 -1.23 -1.00
CA ILE A 161 -7.87 -2.49 -0.29
C ILE A 161 -9.38 -2.66 -0.08
N VAL A 162 -10.07 -1.59 0.32
CA VAL A 162 -11.50 -1.66 0.69
C VAL A 162 -12.40 -1.57 -0.55
N PHE A 163 -12.06 -0.71 -1.50
CA PHE A 163 -12.97 -0.37 -2.61
C PHE A 163 -12.45 -0.78 -3.99
N GLY A 164 -11.22 -1.28 -4.12
CA GLY A 164 -10.60 -1.55 -5.41
C GLY A 164 -11.42 -2.46 -6.30
N GLY A 165 -11.93 -3.58 -5.79
CA GLY A 165 -12.80 -4.49 -6.53
C GLY A 165 -14.12 -3.84 -6.95
N GLN A 166 -14.79 -3.17 -6.04
CA GLN A 166 -16.09 -2.52 -6.30
C GLN A 166 -16.01 -1.39 -7.34
N ILE A 167 -14.88 -0.67 -7.37
CA ILE A 167 -14.68 0.42 -8.32
C ILE A 167 -14.48 -0.15 -9.73
N THR A 168 -13.66 -1.17 -9.88
CA THR A 168 -13.41 -1.79 -11.19
C THR A 168 -14.64 -2.49 -11.75
N ASP A 169 -15.42 -3.18 -10.91
CA ASP A 169 -16.67 -3.82 -11.33
C ASP A 169 -17.70 -2.80 -11.84
N ARG A 170 -17.76 -1.59 -11.26
CA ARG A 170 -18.67 -0.51 -11.71
C ARG A 170 -18.20 0.18 -12.99
N VAL A 171 -16.91 0.23 -13.24
CA VAL A 171 -16.33 0.89 -14.42
C VAL A 171 -16.17 -0.08 -15.61
N GLY A 172 -16.41 -1.38 -15.38
CA GLY A 172 -16.35 -2.39 -16.42
C GLY A 172 -14.93 -2.76 -16.86
N LEU A 173 -13.96 -2.64 -15.93
CA LEU A 173 -12.54 -2.95 -16.12
C LEU A 173 -12.16 -4.29 -15.48
#